data_6f715c8e5c21fb182f36f568c66b1ee3
#
_entry.id   6f715c8e5c21fb182f36f568c66b1ee3
#
_cell.length_a   1.000
_cell.length_b   1.000
_cell.length_c   1.000
_cell.angle_alpha   90.00
_cell.angle_beta   90.00
_cell.angle_gamma   90.00
#
_symmetry.space_group_name_H-M   'P 1'
#
loop_
_entity.id
_entity.type
_entity.pdbx_description
1 polymer ?
#
loop_
_entity_poly.entity_id
_entity_poly.type
_entity_poly.pdbx_seq_one_letter_code
_entity_poly.pdbx_strand_id
1 'polypeptide(L)'
;MCILDDIKTELKNVATYVTGSGKIIARDSCHLHDLIVRRIHKYGPNCNLNDIDVSRVTFMDSLFQDSDFNGDISEWDVSNVDSMACMFERSSFNGDISKWDVSKVNNMSNMFAESEFDGDISEWNVSNVKNMMGMFCQSEFDGDISNWNVSRVKNMSSMFADSEFNGDISDWDVSNVGDMSYMFAESVFNGDISRWNVSKVRNARHMFRNARFRGDISDWDLYNIGVTDYKGRKKDKKKDKKSKSDSSPVVPNTNDLSCHVRRPNTPNTPPGEVYMGEMPSKDPEKKKLFWIERPYLLN
;
A
#
# COMPACT_ATOMS: atom_id res chain seq x y z
N MET A 1 -11.01 -31.81 -27.55
CA MET A 1 -12.44 -32.01 -27.17
C MET A 1 -12.52 -31.96 -25.66
N CYS A 2 -12.33 -30.83 -25.00
CA CYS A 2 -12.53 -30.66 -23.55
C CYS A 2 -12.76 -29.20 -23.11
N ILE A 3 -12.35 -28.19 -23.91
CA ILE A 3 -12.46 -26.78 -23.47
C ILE A 3 -13.92 -26.26 -23.55
N LEU A 4 -14.72 -26.74 -24.51
CA LEU A 4 -16.11 -26.32 -24.69
C LEU A 4 -17.08 -26.95 -23.68
N ASP A 5 -16.77 -28.14 -23.16
CA ASP A 5 -17.61 -28.82 -22.16
C ASP A 5 -17.36 -28.29 -20.75
N ASP A 6 -16.11 -27.84 -20.45
CA ASP A 6 -15.78 -27.16 -19.20
C ASP A 6 -16.47 -25.80 -19.12
N ILE A 7 -16.49 -25.02 -20.22
CA ILE A 7 -17.21 -23.74 -20.29
C ILE A 7 -18.71 -23.91 -20.11
N LYS A 8 -19.33 -24.98 -20.66
CA LYS A 8 -20.76 -25.25 -20.49
C LYS A 8 -21.12 -25.73 -19.09
N THR A 9 -20.23 -26.47 -18.44
CA THR A 9 -20.41 -26.93 -17.04
C THR A 9 -20.26 -25.76 -16.08
N GLU A 10 -19.32 -24.85 -16.34
CA GLU A 10 -19.17 -23.63 -15.57
C GLU A 10 -20.33 -22.65 -15.75
N LEU A 11 -20.89 -22.51 -16.97
CA LEU A 11 -22.09 -21.69 -17.22
C LEU A 11 -23.33 -22.25 -16.48
N LYS A 12 -23.43 -23.54 -16.26
CA LYS A 12 -24.49 -24.11 -15.42
C LYS A 12 -24.28 -23.85 -13.92
N ASN A 13 -23.03 -23.79 -13.45
CA ASN A 13 -22.69 -23.40 -12.09
C ASN A 13 -22.79 -21.88 -11.86
N VAL A 14 -22.59 -21.05 -12.90
CA VAL A 14 -22.75 -19.59 -12.87
C VAL A 14 -24.20 -19.18 -12.63
N ALA A 15 -25.16 -19.94 -13.12
CA ALA A 15 -26.60 -19.64 -12.93
C ALA A 15 -27.07 -19.62 -11.46
N THR A 16 -26.31 -20.22 -10.55
CA THR A 16 -26.58 -20.22 -9.11
C THR A 16 -25.99 -19.03 -8.34
N TYR A 17 -25.19 -18.19 -8.99
CA TYR A 17 -24.45 -17.10 -8.36
C TYR A 17 -24.71 -15.74 -9.04
N VAL A 18 -25.88 -15.53 -9.60
CA VAL A 18 -26.29 -14.26 -10.19
C VAL A 18 -27.30 -13.60 -9.25
N THR A 19 -27.11 -12.31 -8.95
CA THR A 19 -28.07 -11.52 -8.19
C THR A 19 -29.39 -11.35 -8.94
N GLY A 20 -30.45 -10.93 -8.27
CA GLY A 20 -31.70 -10.53 -8.93
C GLY A 20 -31.53 -9.37 -9.95
N SER A 21 -30.43 -8.59 -9.85
CA SER A 21 -30.04 -7.55 -10.80
C SER A 21 -29.18 -8.04 -11.96
N GLY A 22 -28.82 -9.33 -12.00
CA GLY A 22 -28.00 -9.95 -13.05
C GLY A 22 -26.48 -9.82 -12.82
N LYS A 23 -26.02 -9.30 -11.68
CA LYS A 23 -24.57 -9.26 -11.34
C LYS A 23 -24.05 -10.65 -10.95
N ILE A 24 -22.83 -10.98 -11.32
CA ILE A 24 -22.15 -12.22 -10.94
C ILE A 24 -21.62 -12.08 -9.51
N ILE A 25 -22.03 -12.97 -8.60
CA ILE A 25 -21.62 -12.92 -7.20
C ILE A 25 -20.21 -13.52 -7.04
N ALA A 26 -19.23 -12.72 -6.61
CA ALA A 26 -17.95 -13.21 -6.13
C ALA A 26 -18.15 -13.88 -4.74
N ARG A 27 -17.79 -15.16 -4.62
CA ARG A 27 -17.98 -15.94 -3.38
C ARG A 27 -16.95 -15.60 -2.31
N ASP A 28 -15.73 -15.36 -2.75
CA ASP A 28 -14.53 -15.09 -1.96
C ASP A 28 -13.47 -14.39 -2.83
N SER A 29 -12.34 -14.06 -2.25
CA SER A 29 -11.25 -13.37 -2.92
C SER A 29 -10.65 -14.17 -4.09
N CYS A 30 -10.52 -15.50 -3.96
CA CYS A 30 -9.97 -16.35 -5.02
C CYS A 30 -10.93 -16.38 -6.23
N HIS A 31 -12.22 -16.55 -5.98
CA HIS A 31 -13.22 -16.51 -7.04
C HIS A 31 -13.31 -15.15 -7.72
N LEU A 32 -13.20 -14.05 -6.93
CA LEU A 32 -13.15 -12.70 -7.48
C LEU A 32 -11.94 -12.53 -8.42
N HIS A 33 -10.75 -12.96 -7.99
CA HIS A 33 -9.55 -12.91 -8.81
C HIS A 33 -9.71 -13.68 -10.13
N ASP A 34 -10.27 -14.89 -10.09
CA ASP A 34 -10.53 -15.68 -11.30
C ASP A 34 -11.50 -14.98 -12.27
N LEU A 35 -12.55 -14.34 -11.73
CA LEU A 35 -13.51 -13.57 -12.54
C LEU A 35 -12.83 -12.38 -13.23
N ILE A 36 -12.00 -11.63 -12.49
CA ILE A 36 -11.24 -10.47 -13.01
C ILE A 36 -10.29 -10.91 -14.13
N VAL A 37 -9.45 -11.92 -13.88
CA VAL A 37 -8.48 -12.42 -14.87
C VAL A 37 -9.18 -12.83 -16.16
N ARG A 38 -10.31 -13.55 -16.07
CA ARG A 38 -11.11 -13.94 -17.26
C ARG A 38 -11.70 -12.75 -17.98
N ARG A 39 -12.14 -11.69 -17.25
CA ARG A 39 -12.70 -10.47 -17.85
C ARG A 39 -11.63 -9.65 -18.55
N ILE A 40 -10.49 -9.44 -17.90
CA ILE A 40 -9.34 -8.72 -18.49
C ILE A 40 -8.85 -9.48 -19.74
N HIS A 41 -8.71 -10.80 -19.67
CA HIS A 41 -8.30 -11.61 -20.83
C HIS A 41 -9.28 -11.49 -22.00
N LYS A 42 -10.59 -11.43 -21.72
CA LYS A 42 -11.63 -11.41 -22.78
C LYS A 42 -11.86 -10.01 -23.36
N TYR A 43 -11.83 -8.98 -22.53
CA TYR A 43 -12.28 -7.63 -22.88
C TYR A 43 -11.19 -6.57 -22.80
N GLY A 44 -9.98 -6.95 -22.36
CA GLY A 44 -8.84 -6.05 -22.17
C GLY A 44 -8.80 -5.38 -20.80
N PRO A 45 -7.68 -4.68 -20.49
CA PRO A 45 -7.42 -4.12 -19.17
C PRO A 45 -8.33 -2.94 -18.81
N ASN A 46 -9.00 -2.31 -19.76
CA ASN A 46 -9.92 -1.18 -19.52
C ASN A 46 -11.38 -1.63 -19.43
N CYS A 47 -11.64 -2.92 -19.17
CA CYS A 47 -13.00 -3.43 -19.13
C CYS A 47 -13.77 -2.94 -17.87
N ASN A 48 -15.10 -2.84 -17.99
CA ASN A 48 -15.97 -2.59 -16.87
C ASN A 48 -16.21 -3.90 -16.08
N LEU A 49 -16.00 -3.86 -14.77
CA LEU A 49 -16.18 -4.98 -13.85
C LEU A 49 -17.34 -4.75 -12.85
N ASN A 50 -18.16 -3.72 -13.04
CA ASN A 50 -19.29 -3.40 -12.15
C ASN A 50 -20.44 -4.42 -12.24
N ASP A 51 -20.37 -5.35 -13.19
CA ASP A 51 -21.26 -6.52 -13.24
C ASP A 51 -20.85 -7.66 -12.28
N ILE A 52 -19.76 -7.50 -11.54
CA ILE A 52 -19.35 -8.39 -10.47
C ILE A 52 -19.84 -7.84 -9.13
N ASP A 53 -20.62 -8.59 -8.40
CA ASP A 53 -21.04 -8.31 -7.01
C ASP A 53 -19.95 -8.78 -6.05
N VAL A 54 -19.25 -7.85 -5.44
CA VAL A 54 -18.15 -8.09 -4.49
C VAL A 54 -18.55 -7.94 -3.03
N SER A 55 -19.82 -7.70 -2.75
CA SER A 55 -20.34 -7.39 -1.39
C SER A 55 -20.08 -8.49 -0.34
N ARG A 56 -19.70 -9.68 -0.74
CA ARG A 56 -19.35 -10.80 0.15
C ARG A 56 -17.85 -10.95 0.38
N VAL A 57 -17.04 -10.19 -0.35
CA VAL A 57 -15.58 -10.30 -0.28
C VAL A 57 -15.07 -9.49 0.90
N THR A 58 -14.25 -10.11 1.73
CA THR A 58 -13.68 -9.47 2.93
C THR A 58 -12.20 -9.15 2.80
N PHE A 59 -11.49 -9.74 1.84
CA PHE A 59 -10.08 -9.50 1.57
C PHE A 59 -9.87 -9.25 0.07
N MET A 60 -9.22 -8.11 -0.25
CA MET A 60 -8.87 -7.73 -1.62
C MET A 60 -7.36 -7.53 -1.78
N ASP A 61 -6.59 -8.25 -0.94
CA ASP A 61 -5.14 -8.14 -0.94
C ASP A 61 -4.57 -8.55 -2.30
N SER A 62 -3.69 -7.70 -2.86
CA SER A 62 -2.98 -7.93 -4.13
C SER A 62 -3.89 -8.15 -5.35
N LEU A 63 -5.16 -7.73 -5.32
CA LEU A 63 -6.14 -8.07 -6.35
C LEU A 63 -5.76 -7.56 -7.75
N PHE A 64 -5.14 -6.39 -7.84
CA PHE A 64 -4.63 -5.78 -9.08
C PHE A 64 -3.12 -5.48 -8.99
N GLN A 65 -2.40 -6.18 -8.12
CA GLN A 65 -0.96 -6.03 -7.98
C GLN A 65 -0.25 -6.38 -9.30
N ASP A 66 0.74 -5.59 -9.71
CA ASP A 66 1.48 -5.77 -10.96
C ASP A 66 0.58 -5.77 -12.23
N SER A 67 -0.57 -5.08 -12.21
CA SER A 67 -1.60 -5.17 -13.25
C SER A 67 -1.67 -3.90 -14.11
N ASP A 68 -1.86 -4.08 -15.43
CA ASP A 68 -2.18 -3.00 -16.36
C ASP A 68 -3.70 -2.65 -16.34
N PHE A 69 -4.48 -3.20 -15.39
CA PHE A 69 -5.91 -2.91 -15.29
C PHE A 69 -6.15 -1.44 -14.96
N ASN A 70 -6.94 -0.77 -15.81
CA ASN A 70 -7.41 0.60 -15.61
C ASN A 70 -8.87 0.73 -16.05
N GLY A 71 -9.68 -0.27 -15.74
CA GLY A 71 -11.10 -0.33 -16.06
C GLY A 71 -11.98 0.23 -14.93
N ASP A 72 -13.29 0.04 -15.07
CA ASP A 72 -14.29 0.61 -14.18
C ASP A 72 -14.72 -0.38 -13.09
N ILE A 73 -14.50 0.01 -11.83
CA ILE A 73 -14.89 -0.67 -10.60
C ILE A 73 -15.59 0.28 -9.62
N SER A 74 -16.07 1.42 -10.11
CA SER A 74 -16.64 2.51 -9.29
C SER A 74 -17.90 2.12 -8.51
N GLU A 75 -18.64 1.10 -8.99
CA GLU A 75 -19.85 0.61 -8.34
C GLU A 75 -19.63 -0.62 -7.42
N TRP A 76 -18.38 -0.96 -7.12
CA TRP A 76 -18.12 -2.06 -6.20
C TRP A 76 -18.54 -1.73 -4.78
N ASP A 77 -19.35 -2.59 -4.15
CA ASP A 77 -19.64 -2.52 -2.72
C ASP A 77 -18.52 -3.19 -1.92
N VAL A 78 -17.57 -2.37 -1.47
CA VAL A 78 -16.40 -2.80 -0.67
C VAL A 78 -16.63 -2.66 0.84
N SER A 79 -17.86 -2.35 1.26
CA SER A 79 -18.22 -2.03 2.66
C SER A 79 -17.98 -3.19 3.65
N ASN A 80 -17.71 -4.40 3.17
CA ASN A 80 -17.36 -5.56 3.98
C ASN A 80 -15.87 -5.93 3.95
N VAL A 81 -15.04 -5.14 3.28
CA VAL A 81 -13.61 -5.45 3.13
C VAL A 81 -12.83 -5.06 4.38
N ASP A 82 -12.09 -6.01 4.93
CA ASP A 82 -11.20 -5.83 6.09
C ASP A 82 -9.77 -5.45 5.68
N SER A 83 -9.28 -5.93 4.53
CA SER A 83 -7.91 -5.70 4.05
C SER A 83 -7.86 -5.47 2.55
N MET A 84 -7.06 -4.45 2.16
CA MET A 84 -6.75 -4.06 0.79
C MET A 84 -5.21 -3.93 0.61
N ALA A 85 -4.43 -4.75 1.32
CA ALA A 85 -2.98 -4.69 1.24
C ALA A 85 -2.49 -4.97 -0.18
N CYS A 86 -1.57 -4.13 -0.69
CA CYS A 86 -0.99 -4.26 -2.03
C CYS A 86 -2.02 -4.29 -3.18
N MET A 87 -3.28 -3.85 -2.96
CA MET A 87 -4.36 -4.03 -3.94
C MET A 87 -4.02 -3.46 -5.33
N PHE A 88 -3.40 -2.30 -5.38
CA PHE A 88 -2.97 -1.62 -6.61
C PHE A 88 -1.46 -1.38 -6.64
N GLU A 89 -0.66 -2.16 -5.89
CA GLU A 89 0.79 -2.05 -5.90
C GLU A 89 1.35 -2.32 -7.29
N ARG A 90 2.17 -1.40 -7.83
CA ARG A 90 2.73 -1.45 -9.19
C ARG A 90 1.67 -1.62 -10.28
N SER A 91 0.54 -0.93 -10.12
CA SER A 91 -0.55 -1.01 -11.10
C SER A 91 -0.76 0.31 -11.84
N SER A 92 -1.29 0.22 -13.07
CA SER A 92 -1.67 1.39 -13.87
C SER A 92 -3.08 1.90 -13.54
N PHE A 93 -3.70 1.38 -12.46
CA PHE A 93 -5.06 1.78 -12.11
C PHE A 93 -5.13 3.24 -11.67
N ASN A 94 -5.98 4.03 -12.33
CA ASN A 94 -6.32 5.42 -11.95
C ASN A 94 -7.82 5.70 -12.15
N GLY A 95 -8.66 4.68 -11.91
CA GLY A 95 -10.12 4.79 -12.02
C GLY A 95 -10.77 5.45 -10.80
N ASP A 96 -12.05 5.80 -10.92
CA ASP A 96 -12.83 6.43 -9.84
C ASP A 96 -13.20 5.41 -8.76
N ILE A 97 -12.68 5.63 -7.56
CA ILE A 97 -12.99 4.87 -6.33
C ILE A 97 -13.39 5.81 -5.18
N SER A 98 -13.72 7.06 -5.49
CA SER A 98 -14.05 8.10 -4.51
C SER A 98 -15.23 7.74 -3.61
N LYS A 99 -16.16 6.91 -4.12
CA LYS A 99 -17.38 6.52 -3.42
C LYS A 99 -17.28 5.22 -2.63
N TRP A 100 -16.11 4.60 -2.61
CA TRP A 100 -15.94 3.35 -1.86
C TRP A 100 -16.12 3.56 -0.35
N ASP A 101 -16.95 2.74 0.27
CA ASP A 101 -17.04 2.67 1.73
C ASP A 101 -15.92 1.78 2.30
N VAL A 102 -14.80 2.41 2.65
CA VAL A 102 -13.63 1.74 3.23
C VAL A 102 -13.65 1.73 4.78
N SER A 103 -14.79 2.07 5.38
CA SER A 103 -14.91 2.28 6.83
C SER A 103 -14.60 1.06 7.70
N LYS A 104 -14.63 -0.17 7.13
CA LYS A 104 -14.23 -1.39 7.84
C LYS A 104 -12.77 -1.78 7.62
N VAL A 105 -12.10 -1.20 6.64
CA VAL A 105 -10.73 -1.59 6.31
C VAL A 105 -9.79 -1.29 7.46
N ASN A 106 -9.00 -2.27 7.86
CA ASN A 106 -8.00 -2.13 8.91
C ASN A 106 -6.55 -2.22 8.40
N ASN A 107 -6.33 -2.67 7.16
CA ASN A 107 -5.02 -2.80 6.55
C ASN A 107 -5.02 -2.28 5.11
N MET A 108 -4.24 -1.21 4.87
CA MET A 108 -4.01 -0.59 3.57
C MET A 108 -2.51 -0.54 3.24
N SER A 109 -1.72 -1.50 3.78
CA SER A 109 -0.27 -1.50 3.52
C SER A 109 0.01 -1.65 2.04
N ASN A 110 0.90 -0.79 1.50
CA ASN A 110 1.32 -0.74 0.10
C ASN A 110 0.17 -0.65 -0.93
N MET A 111 -1.02 -0.19 -0.54
CA MET A 111 -2.19 -0.24 -1.43
C MET A 111 -1.95 0.45 -2.78
N PHE A 112 -1.23 1.57 -2.79
CA PHE A 112 -0.88 2.34 -3.98
C PHE A 112 0.64 2.51 -4.13
N ALA A 113 1.44 1.59 -3.58
CA ALA A 113 2.89 1.66 -3.72
C ALA A 113 3.30 1.45 -5.19
N GLU A 114 4.21 2.30 -5.70
CA GLU A 114 4.70 2.24 -7.09
C GLU A 114 3.56 2.28 -8.14
N SER A 115 2.41 2.90 -7.82
CA SER A 115 1.24 2.98 -8.72
C SER A 115 1.09 4.35 -9.38
N GLU A 116 0.32 4.38 -10.47
CA GLU A 116 -0.06 5.60 -11.21
C GLU A 116 -1.32 6.27 -10.61
N PHE A 117 -1.83 5.78 -9.48
CA PHE A 117 -3.06 6.29 -8.89
C PHE A 117 -2.88 7.71 -8.33
N ASP A 118 -3.72 8.64 -8.81
CA ASP A 118 -3.84 10.03 -8.33
C ASP A 118 -5.32 10.46 -8.24
N GLY A 119 -6.23 9.50 -8.01
CA GLY A 119 -7.67 9.73 -7.90
C GLY A 119 -8.08 10.36 -6.56
N ASP A 120 -9.30 10.90 -6.51
CA ASP A 120 -9.86 11.51 -5.30
C ASP A 120 -10.27 10.44 -4.27
N ILE A 121 -9.64 10.51 -3.10
CA ILE A 121 -9.93 9.67 -1.93
C ILE A 121 -10.10 10.51 -0.66
N SER A 122 -10.34 11.82 -0.81
CA SER A 122 -10.43 12.78 0.30
C SER A 122 -11.54 12.43 1.29
N GLU A 123 -12.65 11.87 0.80
CA GLU A 123 -13.82 11.52 1.61
C GLU A 123 -13.75 10.10 2.22
N TRP A 124 -12.66 9.37 2.03
CA TRP A 124 -12.54 8.02 2.60
C TRP A 124 -12.54 8.03 4.12
N ASN A 125 -13.40 7.23 4.73
CA ASN A 125 -13.40 6.99 6.17
C ASN A 125 -12.35 5.95 6.56
N VAL A 126 -11.12 6.40 6.84
CA VAL A 126 -10.00 5.53 7.23
C VAL A 126 -9.87 5.33 8.76
N SER A 127 -10.88 5.71 9.53
CA SER A 127 -10.83 5.74 11.00
C SER A 127 -10.60 4.38 11.67
N ASN A 128 -10.77 3.26 10.96
CA ASN A 128 -10.48 1.92 11.46
C ASN A 128 -9.12 1.37 11.01
N VAL A 129 -8.41 2.07 10.12
CA VAL A 129 -7.12 1.60 9.60
C VAL A 129 -6.06 1.59 10.71
N LYS A 130 -5.33 0.49 10.79
CA LYS A 130 -4.23 0.27 11.74
C LYS A 130 -2.87 0.21 11.07
N ASN A 131 -2.83 -0.13 9.79
CA ASN A 131 -1.60 -0.30 9.04
C ASN A 131 -1.68 0.43 7.69
N MET A 132 -0.84 1.45 7.52
CA MET A 132 -0.65 2.23 6.30
C MET A 132 0.82 2.18 5.83
N MET A 133 1.56 1.11 6.20
CA MET A 133 2.95 0.94 5.77
C MET A 133 3.05 1.02 4.25
N GLY A 134 3.92 1.90 3.73
CA GLY A 134 4.21 2.01 2.31
C GLY A 134 3.03 2.39 1.41
N MET A 135 1.90 2.88 1.96
CA MET A 135 0.66 3.05 1.18
C MET A 135 0.84 3.86 -0.10
N PHE A 136 1.68 4.89 -0.09
CA PHE A 136 2.00 5.75 -1.24
C PHE A 136 3.52 5.78 -1.51
N CYS A 137 4.23 4.69 -1.17
CA CYS A 137 5.65 4.58 -1.43
C CYS A 137 5.92 4.59 -2.94
N GLN A 138 6.82 5.46 -3.41
CA GLN A 138 7.18 5.59 -4.83
C GLN A 138 5.97 5.84 -5.74
N SER A 139 4.94 6.56 -5.24
CA SER A 139 3.75 6.91 -6.01
C SER A 139 3.74 8.38 -6.42
N GLU A 140 2.97 8.70 -7.46
CA GLU A 140 2.73 10.07 -7.93
C GLU A 140 1.60 10.77 -7.17
N PHE A 141 0.92 10.09 -6.25
CA PHE A 141 -0.21 10.61 -5.50
C PHE A 141 0.12 11.90 -4.73
N ASP A 142 -0.61 12.98 -4.99
CA ASP A 142 -0.54 14.27 -4.25
C ASP A 142 -1.96 14.80 -3.93
N GLY A 143 -2.95 13.90 -3.81
CA GLY A 143 -4.35 14.25 -3.49
C GLY A 143 -4.54 14.72 -2.05
N ASP A 144 -5.71 15.35 -1.79
CA ASP A 144 -6.06 15.85 -0.45
C ASP A 144 -6.48 14.71 0.48
N ILE A 145 -5.71 14.52 1.55
CA ILE A 145 -5.98 13.57 2.64
C ILE A 145 -5.93 14.24 4.01
N SER A 146 -6.04 15.57 4.04
CA SER A 146 -5.95 16.38 5.26
C SER A 146 -6.99 16.00 6.31
N ASN A 147 -8.19 15.61 5.86
CA ASN A 147 -9.32 15.24 6.72
C ASN A 147 -9.30 13.79 7.21
N TRP A 148 -8.32 12.99 6.84
CA TRP A 148 -8.28 11.59 7.25
C TRP A 148 -8.12 11.44 8.76
N ASN A 149 -8.99 10.65 9.38
CA ASN A 149 -8.85 10.27 10.79
C ASN A 149 -7.89 9.08 10.91
N VAL A 150 -6.61 9.38 11.16
CA VAL A 150 -5.54 8.39 11.31
C VAL A 150 -5.28 7.99 12.77
N SER A 151 -6.15 8.38 13.70
CA SER A 151 -5.93 8.20 15.15
C SER A 151 -5.77 6.75 15.62
N ARG A 152 -6.16 5.76 14.81
CA ARG A 152 -5.97 4.33 15.11
C ARG A 152 -4.76 3.70 14.43
N VAL A 153 -4.07 4.43 13.57
CA VAL A 153 -2.92 3.89 12.84
C VAL A 153 -1.76 3.63 13.78
N LYS A 154 -1.12 2.49 13.62
CA LYS A 154 0.02 2.03 14.41
C LYS A 154 1.32 1.96 13.62
N ASN A 155 1.21 1.78 12.30
CA ASN A 155 2.35 1.67 11.41
C ASN A 155 2.15 2.56 10.19
N MET A 156 3.07 3.53 10.02
CA MET A 156 3.18 4.44 8.87
C MET A 156 4.59 4.36 8.25
N SER A 157 5.32 3.26 8.48
CA SER A 157 6.67 3.12 7.91
C SER A 157 6.62 3.21 6.39
N SER A 158 7.55 3.95 5.79
CA SER A 158 7.68 4.17 4.34
C SER A 158 6.43 4.74 3.64
N MET A 159 5.43 5.28 4.37
CA MET A 159 4.13 5.65 3.78
C MET A 159 4.25 6.60 2.57
N PHE A 160 5.18 7.53 2.62
CA PHE A 160 5.47 8.52 1.56
C PHE A 160 6.95 8.49 1.14
N ALA A 161 7.60 7.33 1.25
CA ALA A 161 8.99 7.21 0.84
C ALA A 161 9.10 7.34 -0.69
N ASP A 162 10.04 8.19 -1.17
CA ASP A 162 10.27 8.43 -2.61
C ASP A 162 8.98 8.80 -3.37
N SER A 163 8.08 9.58 -2.73
CA SER A 163 6.80 10.03 -3.31
C SER A 163 6.78 11.52 -3.59
N GLU A 164 5.87 11.93 -4.47
CA GLU A 164 5.62 13.34 -4.81
C GLU A 164 4.67 14.03 -3.80
N PHE A 165 4.12 13.30 -2.82
CA PHE A 165 3.17 13.83 -1.85
C PHE A 165 3.75 15.01 -1.05
N ASN A 166 3.03 16.15 -1.07
CA ASN A 166 3.36 17.34 -0.28
C ASN A 166 2.11 18.03 0.30
N GLY A 167 1.01 17.30 0.46
CA GLY A 167 -0.25 17.78 1.01
C GLY A 167 -0.19 18.15 2.49
N ASP A 168 -1.25 18.79 3.00
CA ASP A 168 -1.36 19.17 4.41
C ASP A 168 -1.82 17.98 5.27
N ILE A 169 -0.97 17.61 6.22
CA ILE A 169 -1.23 16.56 7.22
C ILE A 169 -0.94 17.05 8.64
N SER A 170 -0.93 18.38 8.82
CA SER A 170 -0.56 19.00 10.10
C SER A 170 -1.52 18.67 11.24
N ASP A 171 -2.78 18.38 10.93
CA ASP A 171 -3.83 18.07 11.91
C ASP A 171 -4.01 16.57 12.16
N TRP A 172 -3.20 15.72 11.55
CA TRP A 172 -3.27 14.28 11.80
C TRP A 172 -2.96 13.92 13.27
N ASP A 173 -3.84 13.16 13.90
CA ASP A 173 -3.56 12.54 15.22
C ASP A 173 -2.73 11.27 15.05
N VAL A 174 -1.41 11.43 15.13
CA VAL A 174 -0.43 10.33 15.05
C VAL A 174 -0.06 9.75 16.42
N SER A 175 -0.79 10.11 17.47
CA SER A 175 -0.45 9.76 18.87
C SER A 175 -0.43 8.26 19.18
N ASN A 176 -0.95 7.41 18.28
CA ASN A 176 -0.93 5.96 18.42
C ASN A 176 0.08 5.26 17.50
N VAL A 177 0.80 6.00 16.67
CA VAL A 177 1.79 5.43 15.73
C VAL A 177 3.03 4.97 16.49
N GLY A 178 3.44 3.74 16.24
CA GLY A 178 4.64 3.14 16.84
C GLY A 178 5.83 3.08 15.88
N ASP A 179 5.59 3.00 14.56
CA ASP A 179 6.63 2.94 13.54
C ASP A 179 6.38 3.98 12.43
N MET A 180 7.35 4.87 12.24
CA MET A 180 7.43 5.89 11.19
C MET A 180 8.77 5.80 10.44
N SER A 181 9.45 4.64 10.48
CA SER A 181 10.73 4.48 9.78
C SER A 181 10.56 4.72 8.28
N TYR A 182 11.50 5.47 7.69
CA TYR A 182 11.50 5.84 6.27
C TYR A 182 10.27 6.61 5.77
N MET A 183 9.37 7.11 6.64
CA MET A 183 8.06 7.63 6.24
C MET A 183 8.14 8.69 5.13
N PHE A 184 9.14 9.56 5.16
CA PHE A 184 9.38 10.61 4.16
C PHE A 184 10.78 10.51 3.55
N ALA A 185 11.40 9.32 3.57
CA ALA A 185 12.71 9.13 2.98
C ALA A 185 12.65 9.44 1.47
N GLU A 186 13.61 10.24 0.98
CA GLU A 186 13.78 10.62 -0.44
C GLU A 186 12.60 11.41 -1.05
N SER A 187 11.59 11.79 -0.22
CA SER A 187 10.38 12.48 -0.66
C SER A 187 10.56 14.00 -0.82
N VAL A 188 9.61 14.61 -1.53
CA VAL A 188 9.50 16.06 -1.68
C VAL A 188 8.82 16.74 -0.49
N PHE A 189 8.23 15.98 0.43
CA PHE A 189 7.43 16.47 1.54
C PHE A 189 8.15 17.52 2.38
N ASN A 190 7.49 18.65 2.60
CA ASN A 190 7.99 19.74 3.45
C ASN A 190 6.86 20.46 4.23
N GLY A 191 5.75 19.75 4.51
CA GLY A 191 4.62 20.26 5.28
C GLY A 191 4.93 20.48 6.76
N ASP A 192 4.03 21.13 7.48
CA ASP A 192 4.14 21.36 8.93
C ASP A 192 3.67 20.13 9.72
N ILE A 193 4.58 19.53 10.46
CA ILE A 193 4.30 18.43 11.39
C ILE A 193 4.79 18.72 12.80
N SER A 194 5.05 19.99 13.10
CA SER A 194 5.60 20.40 14.39
C SER A 194 4.70 20.04 15.58
N ARG A 195 3.39 19.96 15.34
CA ARG A 195 2.39 19.66 16.37
C ARG A 195 2.12 18.17 16.58
N TRP A 196 2.75 17.29 15.81
CA TRP A 196 2.54 15.86 15.96
C TRP A 196 2.98 15.34 17.31
N ASN A 197 2.10 14.57 17.96
CA ASN A 197 2.43 13.86 19.20
C ASN A 197 3.10 12.52 18.87
N VAL A 198 4.43 12.50 18.87
CA VAL A 198 5.25 11.31 18.58
C VAL A 198 5.66 10.52 19.82
N SER A 199 5.01 10.73 20.97
CA SER A 199 5.40 10.12 22.24
C SER A 199 5.34 8.58 22.28
N LYS A 200 4.55 7.95 21.39
CA LYS A 200 4.48 6.49 21.25
C LYS A 200 5.34 5.93 20.14
N VAL A 201 5.97 6.78 19.33
CA VAL A 201 6.86 6.33 18.27
C VAL A 201 8.10 5.66 18.89
N ARG A 202 8.41 4.47 18.44
CA ARG A 202 9.57 3.67 18.88
C ARG A 202 10.63 3.53 17.80
N ASN A 203 10.23 3.76 16.53
CA ASN A 203 11.10 3.66 15.39
C ASN A 203 10.75 4.75 14.37
N ALA A 204 11.66 5.71 14.18
CA ALA A 204 11.60 6.71 13.14
C ALA A 204 12.95 6.79 12.40
N ARG A 205 13.65 5.65 12.32
CA ARG A 205 14.93 5.56 11.60
C ARG A 205 14.74 5.97 10.15
N HIS A 206 15.67 6.80 9.66
CA HIS A 206 15.70 7.24 8.28
C HIS A 206 14.42 7.96 7.80
N MET A 207 13.58 8.45 8.74
CA MET A 207 12.30 9.10 8.42
C MET A 207 12.45 10.22 7.39
N PHE A 208 13.56 10.96 7.43
CA PHE A 208 13.85 12.09 6.54
C PHE A 208 15.12 11.88 5.71
N ARG A 209 15.54 10.62 5.51
CA ARG A 209 16.72 10.34 4.71
C ARG A 209 16.57 10.92 3.31
N ASN A 210 17.52 11.81 2.91
CA ASN A 210 17.53 12.49 1.62
C ASN A 210 16.25 13.30 1.29
N ALA A 211 15.34 13.51 2.27
CA ALA A 211 14.11 14.27 2.09
C ALA A 211 14.35 15.77 1.92
N ARG A 212 13.39 16.46 1.30
CA ARG A 212 13.36 17.94 1.23
C ARG A 212 12.91 18.59 2.53
N PHE A 213 12.48 17.84 3.52
CA PHE A 213 11.92 18.34 4.78
C PHE A 213 12.87 19.28 5.52
N ARG A 214 12.35 20.47 5.91
CA ARG A 214 13.06 21.52 6.67
C ARG A 214 12.21 22.07 7.82
N GLY A 215 11.05 21.45 8.11
CA GLY A 215 10.15 21.86 9.19
C GLY A 215 10.79 21.84 10.56
N ASP A 216 10.16 22.46 11.55
CA ASP A 216 10.65 22.46 12.93
C ASP A 216 10.06 21.26 13.70
N ILE A 217 10.93 20.34 14.10
CA ILE A 217 10.61 19.18 14.96
C ILE A 217 11.50 19.19 16.21
N SER A 218 11.92 20.36 16.64
CA SER A 218 12.84 20.51 17.78
C SER A 218 12.25 20.04 19.13
N ASP A 219 10.93 19.92 19.21
CA ASP A 219 10.23 19.44 20.41
C ASP A 219 10.11 17.91 20.44
N TRP A 220 10.49 17.21 19.36
CA TRP A 220 10.53 15.75 19.34
C TRP A 220 11.77 15.23 20.06
N ASP A 221 11.64 14.10 20.74
CA ASP A 221 12.78 13.37 21.32
C ASP A 221 13.50 12.53 20.23
N LEU A 222 14.19 13.22 19.32
CA LEU A 222 14.78 12.63 18.13
C LEU A 222 15.76 11.49 18.43
N TYR A 223 16.43 11.54 19.59
CA TYR A 223 17.42 10.52 19.97
C TYR A 223 16.75 9.19 20.27
N ASN A 224 15.69 9.20 21.09
CA ASN A 224 15.04 7.99 21.55
C ASN A 224 14.23 7.31 20.43
N ILE A 225 13.73 8.07 19.45
CA ILE A 225 12.98 7.50 18.32
C ILE A 225 13.85 7.18 17.11
N GLY A 226 15.17 7.43 17.17
CA GLY A 226 16.14 7.02 16.17
C GLY A 226 16.20 7.88 14.91
N VAL A 227 15.70 9.14 14.94
CA VAL A 227 15.85 10.08 13.82
C VAL A 227 17.29 10.58 13.75
N THR A 228 18.04 10.12 12.76
CA THR A 228 19.46 10.45 12.58
C THR A 228 19.72 11.43 11.42
N ASP A 229 18.80 11.51 10.47
CA ASP A 229 19.02 12.12 9.14
C ASP A 229 18.38 13.50 8.99
N TYR A 230 17.81 14.04 10.08
CA TYR A 230 17.20 15.35 10.07
C TYR A 230 18.24 16.49 9.98
N LYS A 231 18.14 17.32 8.94
CA LYS A 231 19.05 18.46 8.66
C LYS A 231 18.42 19.82 8.99
N GLY A 232 17.27 19.86 9.67
CA GLY A 232 16.57 21.09 10.00
C GLY A 232 17.24 21.93 11.10
N ARG A 233 16.55 23.01 11.54
CA ARG A 233 17.08 23.95 12.54
C ARG A 233 17.35 23.24 13.85
N LYS A 234 18.64 23.21 14.29
CA LYS A 234 18.99 22.87 15.68
C LYS A 234 18.74 24.11 16.54
N LYS A 235 17.86 24.02 17.54
CA LYS A 235 17.89 25.02 18.63
C LYS A 235 19.28 24.95 19.25
N ASP A 236 19.99 26.08 19.29
CA ASP A 236 21.27 26.18 20.00
C ASP A 236 21.03 25.84 21.49
N LYS A 237 21.16 24.57 21.85
CA LYS A 237 21.22 24.18 23.25
C LYS A 237 22.54 24.64 23.81
N LYS A 238 22.50 25.61 24.76
CA LYS A 238 23.62 25.96 25.61
C LYS A 238 24.30 24.72 26.11
N LYS A 239 25.62 24.64 25.88
CA LYS A 239 26.54 23.56 26.20
C LYS A 239 26.36 23.06 27.65
N ASP A 240 25.91 21.85 27.86
CA ASP A 240 26.35 21.03 28.99
C ASP A 240 27.26 19.92 28.49
N LYS A 241 28.55 20.12 28.81
CA LYS A 241 29.62 19.18 28.48
C LYS A 241 29.52 17.95 29.36
N LYS A 242 29.29 16.76 28.75
CA LYS A 242 29.95 15.54 29.24
C LYS A 242 30.15 14.56 28.07
N SER A 243 31.42 14.33 27.80
CA SER A 243 31.94 13.38 26.84
C SER A 243 31.67 11.94 27.24
N LYS A 244 31.15 11.12 26.33
CA LYS A 244 31.45 9.68 26.32
C LYS A 244 31.56 9.20 24.87
N SER A 245 32.56 8.39 24.69
CA SER A 245 33.20 7.84 23.51
C SER A 245 32.28 7.18 22.51
N ASP A 246 32.61 7.48 21.29
CA ASP A 246 32.12 6.97 20.00
C ASP A 246 32.45 5.47 19.86
N SER A 247 31.44 4.66 19.63
CA SER A 247 31.58 3.36 19.00
C SER A 247 30.36 3.15 18.10
N SER A 248 30.49 3.66 16.87
CA SER A 248 29.50 3.46 15.81
C SER A 248 29.55 2.01 15.33
N PRO A 249 28.41 1.29 15.24
CA PRO A 249 28.37 0.06 14.49
C PRO A 249 28.39 0.37 12.99
N VAL A 250 29.25 -0.33 12.26
CA VAL A 250 29.37 -0.32 10.81
C VAL A 250 28.03 -0.74 10.20
N VAL A 251 27.43 0.13 9.40
CA VAL A 251 26.18 -0.14 8.67
C VAL A 251 26.51 -0.82 7.35
N PRO A 252 25.90 -1.97 7.01
CA PRO A 252 25.98 -2.51 5.66
C PRO A 252 25.33 -1.56 4.65
N ASN A 253 26.01 -1.34 3.53
CA ASN A 253 25.55 -0.57 2.40
C ASN A 253 24.41 -1.34 1.71
N THR A 254 23.16 -0.91 1.89
CA THR A 254 22.00 -1.47 1.19
C THR A 254 21.43 -0.39 0.29
N ASN A 255 21.73 -0.51 -1.01
CA ASN A 255 21.05 0.21 -2.08
C ASN A 255 19.68 -0.44 -2.38
N ASP A 256 18.83 -0.63 -1.36
CA ASP A 256 17.55 -1.27 -1.59
C ASP A 256 16.45 -0.53 -0.81
N LEU A 257 15.77 0.40 -1.51
CA LEU A 257 14.55 1.04 -1.09
C LEU A 257 13.32 0.29 -1.62
N SER A 258 13.47 -0.98 -2.02
CA SER A 258 12.30 -1.76 -2.37
C SER A 258 11.40 -1.90 -1.14
N CYS A 259 10.13 -1.57 -1.27
CA CYS A 259 9.11 -1.73 -0.24
C CYS A 259 8.84 -3.23 -0.01
N HIS A 260 9.84 -3.95 0.52
CA HIS A 260 9.72 -5.38 0.75
C HIS A 260 8.80 -5.66 1.93
N VAL A 261 7.54 -5.94 1.62
CA VAL A 261 6.64 -6.61 2.54
C VAL A 261 7.15 -8.03 2.76
N ARG A 262 7.60 -8.36 3.97
CA ARG A 262 7.64 -9.75 4.38
C ARG A 262 6.20 -10.27 4.35
N ARG A 263 5.93 -11.20 3.45
CA ARG A 263 4.64 -11.91 3.42
C ARG A 263 4.35 -12.44 4.84
N PRO A 264 3.13 -12.31 5.37
CA PRO A 264 2.76 -13.00 6.59
C PRO A 264 2.98 -14.49 6.36
N ASN A 265 3.67 -15.16 7.30
CA ASN A 265 3.92 -16.59 7.29
C ASN A 265 2.59 -17.33 7.17
N THR A 266 2.32 -17.93 6.02
CA THR A 266 1.36 -19.02 5.95
C THR A 266 1.93 -20.20 6.75
N PRO A 267 1.16 -20.83 7.64
CA PRO A 267 1.66 -21.97 8.39
C PRO A 267 1.83 -23.15 7.41
N ASN A 268 3.06 -23.49 7.08
CA ASN A 268 3.57 -24.69 6.39
C ASN A 268 4.47 -24.40 5.19
N THR A 269 5.52 -23.57 5.39
CA THR A 269 6.66 -23.59 4.44
C THR A 269 7.92 -23.91 5.21
N PRO A 270 8.71 -24.94 4.82
CA PRO A 270 9.96 -25.25 5.48
C PRO A 270 11.01 -24.14 5.27
N PRO A 271 11.94 -23.92 6.21
CA PRO A 271 12.95 -22.89 6.11
C PRO A 271 14.04 -23.31 5.12
N GLY A 272 14.27 -22.47 4.10
CA GLY A 272 15.44 -22.57 3.24
C GLY A 272 15.10 -22.51 1.76
N GLU A 273 15.11 -21.28 1.23
CA GLU A 273 15.79 -20.92 -0.01
C GLU A 273 15.43 -19.45 -0.31
N VAL A 274 16.43 -18.59 -0.19
CA VAL A 274 16.34 -17.18 -0.59
C VAL A 274 16.58 -17.17 -2.10
N TYR A 275 15.52 -17.02 -2.90
CA TYR A 275 15.67 -16.67 -4.30
C TYR A 275 15.94 -15.17 -4.41
N MET A 276 17.18 -14.83 -4.73
CA MET A 276 17.56 -13.52 -5.25
C MET A 276 17.10 -13.44 -6.71
N GLY A 277 15.88 -12.96 -6.94
CA GLY A 277 15.41 -12.62 -8.28
C GLY A 277 15.99 -11.29 -8.72
N GLU A 278 16.65 -11.27 -9.88
CA GLU A 278 17.12 -10.05 -10.54
C GLU A 278 15.95 -9.11 -10.82
N MET A 279 16.16 -7.79 -10.65
CA MET A 279 15.16 -6.76 -10.92
C MET A 279 14.66 -6.83 -12.37
N PRO A 280 13.35 -6.72 -12.63
CA PRO A 280 12.84 -6.60 -13.98
C PRO A 280 13.33 -5.30 -14.60
N SER A 281 13.95 -5.41 -15.78
CA SER A 281 14.41 -4.27 -16.57
C SER A 281 13.23 -3.42 -17.02
N LYS A 282 13.45 -2.09 -17.17
CA LYS A 282 12.48 -1.12 -17.72
C LYS A 282 12.09 -1.38 -19.20
N ASP A 283 12.18 -2.61 -19.67
CA ASP A 283 11.87 -3.00 -21.05
C ASP A 283 10.39 -3.43 -21.15
N PRO A 284 9.55 -2.69 -21.91
CA PRO A 284 8.12 -2.95 -22.03
C PRO A 284 7.78 -4.32 -22.62
N GLU A 285 8.69 -4.93 -23.41
CA GLU A 285 8.43 -6.24 -24.02
C GLU A 285 8.59 -7.40 -23.04
N LYS A 286 9.36 -7.23 -21.96
CA LYS A 286 9.52 -8.26 -20.92
C LYS A 286 8.37 -8.31 -19.93
N LYS A 287 7.58 -7.24 -19.79
CA LYS A 287 6.38 -7.22 -18.92
C LYS A 287 5.28 -8.19 -19.40
N LYS A 288 5.18 -8.46 -20.70
CA LYS A 288 4.12 -9.31 -21.29
C LYS A 288 4.23 -10.81 -21.02
N LEU A 289 5.40 -11.29 -20.59
CA LEU A 289 5.67 -12.73 -20.42
C LEU A 289 5.42 -13.26 -18.99
N PHE A 290 5.26 -12.38 -17.99
CA PHE A 290 5.18 -12.81 -16.58
C PHE A 290 3.80 -13.34 -16.15
N TRP A 291 2.74 -13.09 -16.92
CA TRP A 291 1.36 -13.45 -16.56
C TRP A 291 0.92 -14.84 -17.04
N ILE A 292 1.74 -15.55 -17.86
CA ILE A 292 1.31 -16.79 -18.53
C ILE A 292 1.85 -18.06 -17.84
N GLU A 293 2.86 -17.99 -16.98
CA GLU A 293 3.52 -19.18 -16.41
C GLU A 293 3.59 -19.19 -14.87
N ARG A 294 2.47 -19.36 -14.21
CA ARG A 294 2.44 -20.03 -12.91
C ARG A 294 1.34 -21.08 -12.90
N PRO A 295 1.65 -22.35 -13.20
CA PRO A 295 0.74 -23.43 -12.86
C PRO A 295 0.69 -23.55 -11.34
N TYR A 296 -0.49 -23.41 -10.75
CA TYR A 296 -0.74 -23.82 -9.38
C TYR A 296 -0.48 -25.33 -9.28
N LEU A 297 0.63 -25.70 -8.65
CA LEU A 297 0.78 -27.07 -8.14
C LEU A 297 -0.04 -27.17 -6.86
N LEU A 298 -1.26 -27.70 -7.02
CA LEU A 298 -2.01 -28.33 -5.95
C LEU A 298 -1.31 -29.65 -5.60
N ASN A 299 -0.85 -29.77 -4.37
CA ASN A 299 -0.80 -31.03 -3.63
C ASN A 299 -1.46 -30.82 -2.27
#